data_a32ee43df3896e9ea0e29aff160e9e02
#
_entry.id   a32ee43df3896e9ea0e29aff160e9e02
#
_cell.length_a   1.000
_cell.length_b   1.000
_cell.length_c   1.000
_cell.angle_alpha   90.00
_cell.angle_beta   90.00
_cell.angle_gamma   90.00
#
_symmetry.space_group_name_H-M   'P 1'
#
loop_
_entity.id
_entity.type
_entity.pdbx_description
1 polymer ?
#
loop_
_entity_poly.entity_id
_entity_poly.type
_entity_poly.pdbx_seq_one_letter_code
_entity_poly.pdbx_strand_id
1 'polypeptide(L)'
;LVQNLTAAENVELSAQLCRDPMDPLLVLDKVGLAQRSGNFPAQLSGGEQQRVAIARALAKRPKLLLCDEPTGALDYATGKAVLKLLQDTCRADGTTVVIITHNSALCDMADRVIKVKNGTVASVSENPSPEPVENIEW
;
A
#
# COMPACT_ATOMS: atom_id res chain seq x y z
N LEU A 1 8.47 -11.63 0.21
CA LEU A 1 7.90 -12.53 -0.81
C LEU A 1 8.54 -13.90 -0.72
N VAL A 2 7.77 -14.93 -1.09
CA VAL A 2 8.27 -16.30 -1.25
C VAL A 2 8.98 -16.39 -2.59
N GLN A 3 10.27 -16.74 -2.59
CA GLN A 3 11.15 -16.58 -3.76
C GLN A 3 10.86 -17.55 -4.89
N ASN A 4 10.33 -18.72 -4.58
CA ASN A 4 9.99 -19.78 -5.54
C ASN A 4 8.51 -19.76 -6.00
N LEU A 5 7.79 -18.70 -5.68
CA LEU A 5 6.44 -18.43 -6.15
C LEU A 5 6.43 -17.18 -7.04
N THR A 6 5.61 -17.21 -8.08
CA THR A 6 5.35 -16.05 -8.94
C THR A 6 4.65 -14.94 -8.17
N ALA A 7 4.52 -13.75 -8.76
CA ALA A 7 3.77 -12.64 -8.17
C ALA A 7 2.31 -13.05 -7.87
N ALA A 8 1.64 -13.71 -8.82
CA ALA A 8 0.27 -14.18 -8.64
C ALA A 8 0.15 -15.21 -7.50
N GLU A 9 1.03 -16.21 -7.49
CA GLU A 9 1.04 -17.24 -6.44
C GLU A 9 1.38 -16.65 -5.05
N ASN A 10 2.22 -15.63 -4.98
CA ASN A 10 2.50 -14.90 -3.74
C ASN A 10 1.24 -14.20 -3.20
N VAL A 11 0.43 -13.61 -4.08
CA VAL A 11 -0.84 -12.97 -3.69
C VAL A 11 -1.86 -14.04 -3.31
N GLU A 12 -1.99 -15.10 -4.11
CA GLU A 12 -2.91 -16.21 -3.87
C GLU A 12 -2.66 -16.89 -2.52
N LEU A 13 -1.40 -17.17 -2.19
CA LEU A 13 -1.03 -17.74 -0.88
C LEU A 13 -1.58 -16.89 0.29
N SER A 14 -1.57 -15.58 0.15
CA SER A 14 -2.13 -14.68 1.16
C SER A 14 -3.66 -14.68 1.15
N ALA A 15 -4.26 -14.78 -0.02
CA ALA A 15 -5.71 -14.84 -0.21
C ALA A 15 -6.33 -16.08 0.44
N GLN A 16 -5.63 -17.23 0.43
CA GLN A 16 -6.08 -18.48 1.07
C GLN A 16 -6.32 -18.36 2.59
N LEU A 17 -5.76 -17.34 3.23
CA LEU A 17 -5.96 -17.05 4.66
C LEU A 17 -7.26 -16.28 4.95
N CYS A 18 -8.07 -15.98 3.94
CA CYS A 18 -9.27 -15.18 4.05
C CYS A 18 -10.50 -15.95 3.51
N ARG A 19 -11.69 -15.68 4.07
CA ARG A 19 -12.94 -16.33 3.63
C ARG A 19 -13.47 -15.77 2.31
N ASP A 20 -13.23 -14.46 2.06
CA ASP A 20 -13.70 -13.74 0.86
C ASP A 20 -12.55 -12.91 0.28
N PRO A 21 -11.53 -13.57 -0.31
CA PRO A 21 -10.41 -12.87 -0.88
C PRO A 21 -10.77 -12.18 -2.19
N MET A 22 -9.98 -11.15 -2.54
CA MET A 22 -9.98 -10.63 -3.91
C MET A 22 -9.22 -11.58 -4.83
N ASP A 23 -9.61 -11.59 -6.10
CA ASP A 23 -8.88 -12.31 -7.14
C ASP A 23 -7.44 -11.78 -7.25
N PRO A 24 -6.41 -12.65 -7.20
CA PRO A 24 -5.00 -12.24 -7.23
C PRO A 24 -4.63 -11.42 -8.47
N LEU A 25 -5.20 -11.75 -9.65
CA LEU A 25 -4.88 -11.03 -10.88
C LEU A 25 -5.51 -9.64 -10.90
N LEU A 26 -6.73 -9.49 -10.39
CA LEU A 26 -7.37 -8.18 -10.22
C LEU A 26 -6.60 -7.28 -9.26
N VAL A 27 -6.07 -7.85 -8.17
CA VAL A 27 -5.28 -7.06 -7.22
C VAL A 27 -3.93 -6.67 -7.81
N LEU A 28 -3.27 -7.56 -8.55
CA LEU A 28 -2.04 -7.25 -9.27
C LEU A 28 -2.25 -6.16 -10.33
N ASP A 29 -3.40 -6.16 -11.00
CA ASP A 29 -3.75 -5.09 -11.94
C ASP A 29 -3.88 -3.74 -11.22
N LYS A 30 -4.57 -3.70 -10.08
CA LYS A 30 -4.70 -2.48 -9.25
C LYS A 30 -3.36 -1.87 -8.83
N VAL A 31 -2.33 -2.68 -8.63
CA VAL A 31 -0.98 -2.19 -8.30
C VAL A 31 -0.08 -2.00 -9.54
N GLY A 32 -0.66 -2.10 -10.76
CA GLY A 32 0.06 -1.91 -12.02
C GLY A 32 1.02 -3.04 -12.37
N LEU A 33 0.70 -4.28 -11.96
CA LEU A 33 1.55 -5.47 -12.20
C LEU A 33 0.84 -6.59 -12.97
N ALA A 34 -0.23 -6.30 -13.71
CA ALA A 34 -0.96 -7.29 -14.49
C ALA A 34 -0.03 -8.11 -15.41
N GLN A 35 0.88 -7.43 -16.13
CA GLN A 35 1.83 -8.05 -17.06
C GLN A 35 3.01 -8.75 -16.38
N ARG A 36 3.11 -8.66 -15.06
CA ARG A 36 4.17 -9.24 -14.21
C ARG A 36 3.69 -10.39 -13.34
N SER A 37 2.42 -10.79 -13.47
CA SER A 37 1.78 -11.81 -12.64
C SER A 37 2.54 -13.15 -12.59
N GLY A 38 3.12 -13.56 -13.72
CA GLY A 38 3.91 -14.79 -13.86
C GLY A 38 5.39 -14.66 -13.48
N ASN A 39 5.88 -13.46 -13.11
CA ASN A 39 7.29 -13.26 -12.76
C ASN A 39 7.58 -13.70 -11.32
N PHE A 40 8.76 -14.30 -11.12
CA PHE A 40 9.29 -14.60 -9.79
C PHE A 40 9.90 -13.34 -9.15
N PRO A 41 10.00 -13.27 -7.81
CA PRO A 41 10.59 -12.11 -7.12
C PRO A 41 11.96 -11.69 -7.65
N ALA A 42 12.82 -12.65 -8.01
CA ALA A 42 14.14 -12.36 -8.58
C ALA A 42 14.10 -11.66 -9.96
N GLN A 43 12.95 -11.69 -10.63
CA GLN A 43 12.72 -11.04 -11.94
C GLN A 43 12.02 -9.68 -11.80
N LEU A 44 11.73 -9.26 -10.56
CA LEU A 44 11.04 -8.02 -10.24
C LEU A 44 12.02 -7.02 -9.62
N SER A 45 11.88 -5.75 -10.00
CA SER A 45 12.57 -4.65 -9.30
C SER A 45 12.11 -4.54 -7.85
N GLY A 46 12.88 -3.86 -7.00
CA GLY A 46 12.50 -3.62 -5.60
C GLY A 46 11.13 -2.96 -5.47
N GLY A 47 10.84 -1.98 -6.32
CA GLY A 47 9.52 -1.32 -6.35
C GLY A 47 8.39 -2.24 -6.81
N GLU A 48 8.63 -3.14 -7.77
CA GLU A 48 7.64 -4.15 -8.17
C GLU A 48 7.39 -5.16 -7.05
N GLN A 49 8.44 -5.61 -6.35
CA GLN A 49 8.31 -6.48 -5.18
C GLN A 49 7.50 -5.82 -4.06
N GLN A 50 7.71 -4.52 -3.81
CA GLN A 50 6.94 -3.76 -2.84
C GLN A 50 5.46 -3.69 -3.23
N ARG A 51 5.15 -3.45 -4.51
CA ARG A 51 3.76 -3.48 -5.00
C ARG A 51 3.12 -4.87 -4.89
N VAL A 52 3.86 -5.95 -5.12
CA VAL A 52 3.35 -7.31 -4.84
C VAL A 52 3.06 -7.49 -3.35
N ALA A 53 3.89 -6.95 -2.45
CA ALA A 53 3.63 -7.02 -1.01
C ALA A 53 2.35 -6.26 -0.63
N ILE A 54 2.09 -5.11 -1.23
CA ILE A 54 0.83 -4.35 -1.06
C ILE A 54 -0.35 -5.17 -1.60
N ALA A 55 -0.23 -5.76 -2.80
CA ALA A 55 -1.25 -6.62 -3.38
C ALA A 55 -1.60 -7.81 -2.48
N ARG A 56 -0.60 -8.47 -1.87
CA ARG A 56 -0.80 -9.53 -0.87
C ARG A 56 -1.62 -9.09 0.32
N ALA A 57 -1.41 -7.88 0.80
CA ALA A 57 -2.16 -7.33 1.93
C ALA A 57 -3.60 -7.00 1.53
N LEU A 58 -3.80 -6.36 0.37
CA LEU A 58 -5.11 -5.96 -0.14
C LEU A 58 -5.99 -7.15 -0.51
N ALA A 59 -5.42 -8.24 -1.03
CA ALA A 59 -6.16 -9.44 -1.42
C ALA A 59 -7.02 -10.03 -0.30
N LYS A 60 -6.64 -9.79 0.95
CA LYS A 60 -7.37 -10.26 2.14
C LYS A 60 -8.54 -9.37 2.55
N ARG A 61 -8.82 -8.27 1.86
CA ARG A 61 -9.83 -7.26 2.24
C ARG A 61 -9.69 -6.85 3.72
N PRO A 62 -8.52 -6.35 4.14
CA PRO A 62 -8.25 -6.09 5.54
C PRO A 62 -9.10 -4.93 6.06
N LYS A 63 -9.52 -4.99 7.33
CA LYS A 63 -10.12 -3.83 8.03
C LYS A 63 -9.06 -2.81 8.43
N LEU A 64 -7.84 -3.26 8.65
CA LEU A 64 -6.67 -2.44 9.00
C LEU A 64 -5.48 -2.84 8.13
N LEU A 65 -4.92 -1.88 7.42
CA LEU A 65 -3.72 -2.01 6.60
C LEU A 65 -2.60 -1.17 7.20
N LEU A 66 -1.48 -1.80 7.51
CA LEU A 66 -0.28 -1.14 8.04
C LEU A 66 0.78 -1.07 6.94
N CYS A 67 1.23 0.12 6.62
CA CYS A 67 2.24 0.38 5.60
C CYS A 67 3.44 1.10 6.23
N ASP A 68 4.61 0.49 6.15
CA ASP A 68 5.87 1.07 6.59
C ASP A 68 6.66 1.54 5.36
N GLU A 69 6.86 2.86 5.24
CA GLU A 69 7.51 3.53 4.11
C GLU A 69 7.04 3.03 2.74
N PRO A 70 5.72 3.08 2.41
CA PRO A 70 5.17 2.41 1.22
C PRO A 70 5.70 2.99 -0.11
N THR A 71 6.36 4.14 -0.09
CA THR A 71 6.93 4.81 -1.27
C THR A 71 8.46 4.83 -1.29
N GLY A 72 9.12 4.34 -0.23
CA GLY A 72 10.56 4.53 -0.04
C GLY A 72 11.47 3.89 -1.10
N ALA A 73 11.00 2.87 -1.81
CA ALA A 73 11.75 2.19 -2.88
C ALA A 73 11.16 2.47 -4.29
N LEU A 74 10.26 3.46 -4.40
CA LEU A 74 9.54 3.76 -5.63
C LEU A 74 9.99 5.08 -6.25
N ASP A 75 9.95 5.15 -7.59
CA ASP A 75 10.00 6.43 -8.27
C ASP A 75 8.74 7.26 -7.97
N TYR A 76 8.81 8.56 -8.20
CA TYR A 76 7.74 9.51 -7.85
C TYR A 76 6.37 9.10 -8.43
N ALA A 77 6.31 8.77 -9.74
CA ALA A 77 5.05 8.45 -10.40
C ALA A 77 4.43 7.15 -9.84
N THR A 78 5.25 6.13 -9.61
CA THR A 78 4.84 4.87 -9.01
C THR A 78 4.44 5.05 -7.54
N GLY A 79 5.19 5.83 -6.77
CA GLY A 79 4.86 6.17 -5.39
C GLY A 79 3.50 6.86 -5.29
N LYS A 80 3.24 7.82 -6.17
CA LYS A 80 1.96 8.53 -6.25
C LYS A 80 0.79 7.59 -6.57
N ALA A 81 0.98 6.66 -7.51
CA ALA A 81 -0.03 5.66 -7.83
C ALA A 81 -0.34 4.71 -6.67
N VAL A 82 0.69 4.30 -5.91
CA VAL A 82 0.52 3.48 -4.69
C VAL A 82 -0.24 4.25 -3.62
N LEU A 83 0.12 5.49 -3.33
CA LEU A 83 -0.59 6.31 -2.33
C LEU A 83 -2.05 6.54 -2.73
N LYS A 84 -2.30 6.79 -4.02
CA LYS A 84 -3.67 6.91 -4.53
C LYS A 84 -4.46 5.61 -4.30
N LEU A 85 -3.89 4.46 -4.61
CA LEU A 85 -4.52 3.18 -4.34
C LEU A 85 -4.85 2.99 -2.86
N LEU A 86 -3.94 3.38 -1.95
CA LEU A 86 -4.18 3.30 -0.51
C LEU A 86 -5.29 4.25 -0.07
N GLN A 87 -5.31 5.49 -0.59
CA GLN A 87 -6.37 6.46 -0.32
C GLN A 87 -7.73 5.98 -0.84
N ASP A 88 -7.77 5.48 -2.07
CA ASP A 88 -9.00 4.93 -2.69
C ASP A 88 -9.51 3.71 -1.90
N THR A 89 -8.62 2.81 -1.45
CA THR A 89 -8.99 1.65 -0.61
C THR A 89 -9.61 2.11 0.72
N CYS A 90 -9.04 3.14 1.34
CA CYS A 90 -9.60 3.73 2.56
C CYS A 90 -11.00 4.29 2.33
N ARG A 91 -11.21 5.03 1.24
CA ARG A 91 -12.48 5.71 0.93
C ARG A 91 -13.57 4.77 0.44
N ALA A 92 -13.23 3.82 -0.44
CA ALA A 92 -14.20 2.92 -1.08
C ALA A 92 -14.58 1.73 -0.20
N ASP A 93 -13.59 1.12 0.45
CA ASP A 93 -13.78 -0.15 1.16
C ASP A 93 -13.91 0.05 2.69
N GLY A 94 -13.76 1.29 3.20
CA GLY A 94 -13.78 1.58 4.63
C GLY A 94 -12.60 0.94 5.40
N THR A 95 -11.53 0.58 4.69
CA THR A 95 -10.31 0.06 5.30
C THR A 95 -9.58 1.17 6.05
N THR A 96 -9.21 0.93 7.30
CA THR A 96 -8.29 1.85 8.00
C THR A 96 -6.88 1.64 7.48
N VAL A 97 -6.29 2.67 6.89
CA VAL A 97 -4.90 2.62 6.40
C VAL A 97 -4.02 3.44 7.34
N VAL A 98 -2.99 2.81 7.88
CA VAL A 98 -1.96 3.47 8.70
C VAL A 98 -0.65 3.48 7.91
N ILE A 99 -0.15 4.65 7.61
CA ILE A 99 1.12 4.84 6.92
C ILE A 99 2.15 5.37 7.93
N ILE A 100 3.26 4.65 8.07
CA ILE A 100 4.43 5.10 8.81
C ILE A 100 5.40 5.67 7.79
N THR A 101 5.79 6.92 7.96
CA THR A 101 6.71 7.58 7.03
C THR A 101 7.42 8.75 7.72
N HIS A 102 8.60 9.08 7.22
CA HIS A 102 9.31 10.31 7.58
C HIS A 102 9.02 11.47 6.61
N ASN A 103 8.25 11.22 5.55
CA ASN A 103 7.86 12.23 4.57
C ASN A 103 6.67 13.06 5.09
N SER A 104 6.94 14.29 5.53
CA SER A 104 5.92 15.19 6.07
C SER A 104 4.91 15.68 5.05
N ALA A 105 5.22 15.66 3.75
CA ALA A 105 4.28 16.08 2.70
C ALA A 105 3.04 15.18 2.66
N LEU A 106 3.16 13.90 3.07
CA LEU A 106 2.03 12.97 3.12
C LEU A 106 1.03 13.27 4.26
N CYS A 107 1.35 14.19 5.17
CA CYS A 107 0.42 14.56 6.25
C CYS A 107 -0.88 15.17 5.71
N ASP A 108 -0.82 15.89 4.58
CA ASP A 108 -1.96 16.62 4.05
C ASP A 108 -3.05 15.69 3.47
N MET A 109 -2.66 14.46 3.05
CA MET A 109 -3.62 13.46 2.55
C MET A 109 -4.29 12.62 3.64
N ALA A 110 -3.80 12.69 4.87
CA ALA A 110 -4.26 11.86 5.97
C ALA A 110 -5.42 12.51 6.73
N ASP A 111 -6.41 11.70 7.16
CA ASP A 111 -7.49 12.14 8.06
C ASP A 111 -6.97 12.47 9.45
N ARG A 112 -5.89 11.80 9.89
CA ARG A 112 -5.28 11.98 11.20
C ARG A 112 -3.77 11.79 11.11
N VAL A 113 -3.04 12.70 11.73
CA VAL A 113 -1.58 12.65 11.81
C VAL A 113 -1.15 12.46 13.25
N ILE A 114 -0.35 11.41 13.49
CA ILE A 114 0.24 11.11 14.81
C ILE A 114 1.76 11.31 14.68
N LYS A 115 2.28 12.31 15.37
CA LYS A 115 3.73 12.55 15.41
C LYS A 115 4.34 11.82 16.61
N VAL A 116 5.33 10.98 16.32
CA VAL A 116 6.08 10.22 17.34
C VAL A 116 7.47 10.83 17.48
N LYS A 117 7.93 11.04 18.72
CA LYS A 117 9.27 11.51 19.05
C LYS A 117 9.79 10.76 20.25
N ASN A 118 11.01 10.25 20.18
CA ASN A 118 11.65 9.51 21.29
C ASN A 118 10.78 8.37 21.87
N GLY A 119 10.08 7.64 21.00
CA GLY A 119 9.24 6.50 21.40
C GLY A 119 7.90 6.88 22.02
N THR A 120 7.54 8.17 22.06
CA THR A 120 6.27 8.66 22.62
C THR A 120 5.49 9.46 21.59
N VAL A 121 4.15 9.52 21.76
CA VAL A 121 3.29 10.38 20.96
C VAL A 121 3.52 11.85 21.37
N ALA A 122 4.05 12.63 20.44
CA ALA A 122 4.32 14.06 20.67
C ALA A 122 3.09 14.93 20.35
N SER A 123 2.33 14.60 19.31
CA SER A 123 1.08 15.27 18.98
C SER A 123 0.15 14.37 18.15
N VAL A 124 -1.14 14.67 18.22
CA VAL A 124 -2.17 14.11 17.35
C VAL A 124 -2.96 15.27 16.77
N SER A 125 -3.13 15.31 15.47
CA SER A 125 -3.97 16.30 14.78
C SER A 125 -4.94 15.61 13.83
N GLU A 126 -6.16 16.12 13.74
CA GLU A 126 -7.17 15.69 12.79
C GLU A 126 -7.18 16.65 11.61
N ASN A 127 -7.37 16.10 10.40
CA ASN A 127 -7.53 16.86 9.18
C ASN A 127 -8.95 16.66 8.65
N PRO A 128 -9.84 17.63 8.79
CA PRO A 128 -11.23 17.49 8.36
C PRO A 128 -11.41 17.54 6.84
N SER A 129 -10.35 17.92 6.09
CA SER A 129 -10.37 18.03 4.63
C SER A 129 -9.07 17.50 4.04
N PRO A 130 -8.86 16.16 4.05
CA PRO A 130 -7.66 15.57 3.49
C PRO A 130 -7.54 15.83 1.99
N GLU A 131 -6.35 16.23 1.56
CA GLU A 131 -6.06 16.49 0.15
C GLU A 131 -6.06 15.20 -0.68
N PRO A 132 -6.56 15.23 -1.91
CA PRO A 132 -6.30 14.16 -2.88
C PRO A 132 -4.82 14.00 -3.13
N VAL A 133 -4.36 12.74 -3.27
CA VAL A 133 -2.94 12.43 -3.51
C VAL A 133 -2.39 13.14 -4.75
N GLU A 134 -3.23 13.40 -5.73
CA GLU A 134 -2.88 14.11 -6.96
C GLU A 134 -2.32 15.52 -6.69
N ASN A 135 -2.74 16.15 -5.59
CA ASN A 135 -2.31 17.50 -5.19
C ASN A 135 -1.06 17.49 -4.30
N ILE A 136 -0.62 16.33 -3.83
CA ILE A 136 0.55 16.21 -2.96
C ILE A 136 1.83 16.20 -3.80
N GLU A 137 2.81 17.01 -3.44
CA GLU A 137 4.16 17.02 -4.01
C GLU A 137 5.18 16.73 -2.91
N TRP A 138 6.19 15.89 -3.18
CA TRP A 138 7.27 15.53 -2.24
C TRP A 138 8.61 15.30 -2.94
#